data_762b5a8fa187ff522dc5d6fe7507c5c2
#
_entry.id   762b5a8fa187ff522dc5d6fe7507c5c2
#
_cell.length_a   1.000
_cell.length_b   1.000
_cell.length_c   1.000
_cell.angle_alpha   90.00
_cell.angle_beta   90.00
_cell.angle_gamma   90.00
#
_symmetry.space_group_name_H-M   'P 1'
#
loop_
_entity.id
_entity.type
_entity.pdbx_description
1 polymer ?
#
loop_
_entity_poly.entity_id
_entity_poly.type
_entity_poly.pdbx_seq_one_letter_code
_entity_poly.pdbx_strand_id
1 'polypeptide(L)'
;MRYAVKLAHDDNGTILVTVPDIPEAITFGDDRDDALARAADAIETAIMGMIAARENIPPPKAKGREYIALPALTCAKIELYNAMRKSKIGKAALAKRLGVALPQIDRLLDLRHQSRLDALERALDALGRSLTIVVKSAA
;
A
#
# COMPACT_ATOMS: atom_id res chain seq x y z
N MET A 1 3.39 8.05 -1.72
CA MET A 1 3.53 6.87 -2.62
C MET A 1 2.38 6.85 -3.62
N ARG A 2 2.68 6.85 -4.88
CA ARG A 2 1.68 6.79 -5.95
C ARG A 2 2.14 5.89 -7.08
N TYR A 3 1.21 5.15 -7.66
CA TYR A 3 1.49 4.24 -8.77
C TYR A 3 0.90 4.78 -10.07
N ALA A 4 1.67 4.71 -11.14
CA ALA A 4 1.17 5.03 -12.48
C ALA A 4 0.17 3.96 -12.90
N VAL A 5 -0.92 4.39 -13.54
CA VAL A 5 -1.93 3.50 -14.12
C VAL A 5 -2.15 3.84 -15.58
N LYS A 6 -2.56 2.85 -16.36
CA LYS A 6 -2.91 3.04 -17.78
C LYS A 6 -4.38 2.72 -17.96
N LEU A 7 -5.07 3.62 -18.64
CA LEU A 7 -6.47 3.48 -19.00
C LEU A 7 -6.59 3.17 -20.48
N ALA A 8 -7.32 2.14 -20.83
CA ALA A 8 -7.59 1.76 -22.20
C ALA A 8 -9.08 1.56 -22.40
N HIS A 9 -9.65 2.25 -23.40
CA HIS A 9 -11.07 2.11 -23.71
C HIS A 9 -11.32 0.83 -24.50
N ASP A 10 -12.29 0.05 -24.05
CA ASP A 10 -12.74 -1.17 -24.70
C ASP A 10 -13.90 -0.88 -25.66
N ASP A 11 -14.10 -1.78 -26.63
CA ASP A 11 -15.18 -1.67 -27.61
C ASP A 11 -16.57 -1.68 -26.98
N ASN A 12 -16.72 -2.29 -25.81
CA ASN A 12 -17.99 -2.38 -25.09
C ASN A 12 -18.27 -1.15 -24.20
N GLY A 13 -17.44 -0.11 -24.26
CA GLY A 13 -17.62 1.11 -23.49
C GLY A 13 -17.03 1.09 -22.10
N THR A 14 -16.42 -0.01 -21.67
CA THR A 14 -15.69 -0.04 -20.40
C THR A 14 -14.26 0.45 -20.53
N ILE A 15 -13.64 0.77 -19.41
CA ILE A 15 -12.26 1.22 -19.35
C ILE A 15 -11.43 0.17 -18.63
N LEU A 16 -10.45 -0.40 -19.31
CA LEU A 16 -9.47 -1.31 -18.72
C LEU A 16 -8.41 -0.51 -17.99
N VAL A 17 -8.10 -0.90 -16.77
CA VAL A 17 -7.01 -0.29 -16.00
C VAL A 17 -5.92 -1.32 -15.75
N THR A 18 -4.70 -0.95 -16.06
CA THR A 18 -3.50 -1.73 -15.73
C THR A 18 -2.54 -0.87 -14.93
N VAL A 19 -1.74 -1.52 -14.11
CA VAL A 19 -0.75 -0.86 -13.24
C VAL A 19 0.62 -1.43 -13.60
N PRO A 20 1.45 -0.68 -14.35
CA PRO A 20 2.74 -1.22 -14.83
C PRO A 20 3.63 -1.79 -13.72
N ASP A 21 3.71 -1.14 -12.58
CA ASP A 21 4.55 -1.63 -11.47
C ASP A 21 3.93 -2.81 -10.71
N ILE A 22 2.62 -3.02 -10.84
CA ILE A 22 1.88 -4.11 -10.18
C ILE A 22 1.02 -4.81 -11.22
N PRO A 23 1.60 -5.71 -12.04
CA PRO A 23 0.84 -6.36 -13.13
C PRO A 23 -0.39 -7.14 -12.69
N GLU A 24 -0.43 -7.60 -11.44
CA GLU A 24 -1.58 -8.32 -10.88
C GLU A 24 -2.79 -7.42 -10.67
N ALA A 25 -2.59 -6.11 -10.56
CA ALA A 25 -3.65 -5.14 -10.33
C ALA A 25 -4.31 -4.74 -11.66
N ILE A 26 -5.20 -5.60 -12.15
CA ILE A 26 -5.96 -5.35 -13.38
C ILE A 26 -7.43 -5.23 -13.01
N THR A 27 -8.09 -4.20 -13.56
CA THR A 27 -9.51 -3.99 -13.30
C THR A 27 -10.18 -3.23 -14.44
N PHE A 28 -11.49 -3.05 -14.34
CA PHE A 28 -12.30 -2.32 -15.31
C PHE A 28 -13.19 -1.34 -14.58
N GLY A 29 -13.58 -0.28 -15.26
CA GLY A 29 -14.59 0.66 -14.78
C GLY A 29 -15.54 1.05 -15.88
N ASP A 30 -16.72 1.56 -15.49
CA ASP A 30 -17.74 2.00 -16.45
C ASP A 30 -17.41 3.38 -17.02
N ASP A 31 -16.71 4.19 -16.25
CA ASP A 31 -16.20 5.50 -16.65
C ASP A 31 -14.83 5.72 -16.00
N ARG A 32 -14.24 6.89 -16.26
CA ARG A 32 -12.90 7.22 -15.76
C ARG A 32 -12.84 7.23 -14.22
N ASP A 33 -13.82 7.86 -13.56
CA ASP A 33 -13.82 7.96 -12.10
C ASP A 33 -14.00 6.59 -11.45
N ASP A 34 -14.91 5.78 -11.98
CA ASP A 34 -15.13 4.40 -11.52
C ASP A 34 -13.87 3.55 -11.74
N ALA A 35 -13.24 3.69 -12.91
CA ALA A 35 -12.01 2.95 -13.22
C ALA A 35 -10.88 3.30 -12.26
N LEU A 36 -10.69 4.58 -11.93
CA LEU A 36 -9.66 5.01 -10.99
C LEU A 36 -9.94 4.53 -9.56
N ALA A 37 -11.20 4.55 -9.13
CA ALA A 37 -11.59 4.05 -7.82
C ALA A 37 -11.34 2.54 -7.70
N ARG A 38 -11.69 1.79 -8.74
CA ARG A 38 -11.44 0.34 -8.79
C ARG A 38 -9.93 0.02 -8.87
N ALA A 39 -9.16 0.88 -9.54
CA ALA A 39 -7.70 0.73 -9.60
C ALA A 39 -7.07 0.87 -8.22
N ALA A 40 -7.51 1.83 -7.41
CA ALA A 40 -7.04 1.99 -6.04
C ALA A 40 -7.30 0.73 -5.21
N ASP A 41 -8.50 0.16 -5.32
CA ASP A 41 -8.86 -1.09 -4.63
C ASP A 41 -8.04 -2.28 -5.13
N ALA A 42 -7.82 -2.37 -6.44
CA ALA A 42 -7.02 -3.45 -7.03
C ALA A 42 -5.56 -3.40 -6.60
N ILE A 43 -4.98 -2.20 -6.51
CA ILE A 43 -3.62 -2.00 -6.02
C ILE A 43 -3.52 -2.45 -4.57
N GLU A 44 -4.44 -2.01 -3.72
CA GLU A 44 -4.49 -2.39 -2.32
C GLU A 44 -4.60 -3.90 -2.14
N THR A 45 -5.51 -4.52 -2.87
CA THR A 45 -5.70 -5.97 -2.85
C THR A 45 -4.44 -6.73 -3.26
N ALA A 46 -3.77 -6.28 -4.33
CA ALA A 46 -2.54 -6.89 -4.79
C ALA A 46 -1.43 -6.79 -3.73
N ILE A 47 -1.27 -5.61 -3.13
CA ILE A 47 -0.26 -5.40 -2.08
C ILE A 47 -0.58 -6.25 -0.85
N MET A 48 -1.84 -6.36 -0.46
CA MET A 48 -2.24 -7.23 0.64
C MET A 48 -1.86 -8.68 0.38
N GLY A 49 -2.03 -9.14 -0.86
CA GLY A 49 -1.59 -10.48 -1.27
C GLY A 49 -0.08 -10.67 -1.14
N MET A 50 0.68 -9.66 -1.53
CA MET A 50 2.15 -9.69 -1.40
C MET A 50 2.58 -9.75 0.07
N ILE A 51 1.95 -8.97 0.93
CA ILE A 51 2.22 -8.98 2.38
C ILE A 51 1.92 -10.38 2.95
N ALA A 52 0.79 -10.95 2.61
CA ALA A 52 0.39 -12.28 3.07
C ALA A 52 1.38 -13.36 2.60
N ALA A 53 1.88 -13.25 1.37
CA ALA A 53 2.84 -14.17 0.78
C ALA A 53 4.29 -13.87 1.18
N ARG A 54 4.53 -12.82 1.93
CA ARG A 54 5.87 -12.36 2.35
C ARG A 54 6.76 -12.04 1.16
N GLU A 55 6.19 -11.43 0.14
CA GLU A 55 6.89 -11.01 -1.06
C GLU A 55 7.28 -9.54 -0.98
N ASN A 56 8.21 -9.13 -1.85
CA ASN A 56 8.55 -7.73 -2.00
C ASN A 56 7.41 -6.96 -2.66
N ILE A 57 7.14 -5.76 -2.17
CA ILE A 57 6.20 -4.85 -2.81
C ILE A 57 6.99 -4.03 -3.83
N PRO A 58 6.61 -4.07 -5.13
CA PRO A 58 7.29 -3.26 -6.13
C PRO A 58 7.16 -1.76 -5.82
N PRO A 59 8.27 -1.02 -5.79
CA PRO A 59 8.19 0.42 -5.61
C PRO A 59 7.62 1.08 -6.86
N PRO A 60 6.97 2.27 -6.72
CA PRO A 60 6.44 2.98 -7.88
C PRO A 60 7.56 3.60 -8.70
N LYS A 61 7.89 2.98 -9.82
CA LYS A 61 8.95 3.43 -10.74
C LYS A 61 8.39 3.92 -12.07
N ALA A 62 7.31 3.32 -12.54
CA ALA A 62 6.72 3.66 -13.83
C ALA A 62 6.18 5.09 -13.83
N LYS A 63 6.26 5.73 -14.98
CA LYS A 63 5.72 7.07 -15.21
C LYS A 63 4.57 6.97 -16.20
N GLY A 64 3.60 7.86 -16.07
CA GLY A 64 2.43 7.89 -16.93
C GLY A 64 1.66 9.19 -16.76
N ARG A 65 0.50 9.24 -17.39
CA ARG A 65 -0.39 10.42 -17.31
C ARG A 65 -1.31 10.38 -16.10
N GLU A 66 -1.65 9.18 -15.66
CA GLU A 66 -2.56 8.97 -14.54
C GLU A 66 -1.83 8.25 -13.41
N TYR A 67 -2.11 8.65 -12.18
CA TYR A 67 -1.53 8.06 -10.98
C TYR A 67 -2.59 7.80 -9.94
N ILE A 68 -2.40 6.75 -9.17
CA ILE A 68 -3.19 6.48 -7.96
C ILE A 68 -2.30 6.74 -6.75
N ALA A 69 -2.67 7.73 -5.95
CA ALA A 69 -2.02 8.00 -4.67
C ALA A 69 -2.66 7.13 -3.59
N LEU A 70 -1.84 6.38 -2.87
CA LEU A 70 -2.33 5.59 -1.73
C LEU A 70 -2.55 6.51 -0.52
N PRO A 71 -3.56 6.23 0.31
CA PRO A 71 -3.78 6.99 1.54
C PRO A 71 -2.54 6.98 2.44
N ALA A 72 -2.34 8.04 3.22
CA ALA A 72 -1.18 8.18 4.09
C ALA A 72 -1.04 7.02 5.07
N LEU A 73 -2.14 6.57 5.66
CA LEU A 73 -2.13 5.43 6.58
C LEU A 73 -1.68 4.14 5.88
N THR A 74 -2.16 3.91 4.67
CA THR A 74 -1.74 2.76 3.85
C THR A 74 -0.25 2.82 3.56
N CYS A 75 0.27 3.99 3.19
CA CYS A 75 1.70 4.20 2.96
C CYS A 75 2.52 3.88 4.21
N ALA A 76 2.09 4.33 5.38
CA ALA A 76 2.77 4.06 6.64
C ALA A 76 2.83 2.55 6.94
N LYS A 77 1.76 1.82 6.67
CA LYS A 77 1.70 0.37 6.84
C LYS A 77 2.65 -0.36 5.88
N ILE A 78 2.70 0.08 4.63
CA ILE A 78 3.62 -0.48 3.62
C ILE A 78 5.07 -0.23 4.05
N GLU A 79 5.37 0.98 4.53
CA GLU A 79 6.72 1.31 5.00
C GLU A 79 7.11 0.46 6.22
N LEU A 80 6.17 0.17 7.13
CA LEU A 80 6.41 -0.73 8.24
C LEU A 80 6.75 -2.14 7.74
N TYR A 81 5.97 -2.65 6.79
CA TYR A 81 6.23 -3.95 6.19
C TYR A 81 7.62 -4.00 5.54
N ASN A 82 7.96 -2.98 4.75
CA ASN A 82 9.27 -2.88 4.10
C ASN A 82 10.41 -2.83 5.11
N ALA A 83 10.24 -2.08 6.20
CA ALA A 83 11.24 -1.98 7.26
C ALA A 83 11.45 -3.32 7.97
N MET A 84 10.38 -4.07 8.21
CA MET A 84 10.45 -5.40 8.80
C MET A 84 11.22 -6.36 7.88
N ARG A 85 10.93 -6.33 6.59
CA ARG A 85 11.65 -7.18 5.62
C ARG A 85 13.14 -6.84 5.55
N LYS A 86 13.44 -5.55 5.48
CA LYS A 86 14.84 -5.07 5.41
C LYS A 86 15.63 -5.44 6.65
N SER A 87 15.00 -5.36 7.83
CA SER A 87 15.61 -5.70 9.11
C SER A 87 15.55 -7.19 9.42
N LYS A 88 14.85 -7.99 8.59
CA LYS A 88 14.63 -9.43 8.80
C LYS A 88 13.96 -9.71 10.15
N ILE A 89 13.03 -8.85 10.53
CA ILE A 89 12.27 -8.96 11.78
C ILE A 89 10.85 -9.38 11.43
N GLY A 90 10.43 -10.55 11.94
CA GLY A 90 9.08 -11.06 11.74
C GLY A 90 8.09 -10.47 12.74
N LYS A 91 6.82 -10.86 12.58
CA LYS A 91 5.72 -10.36 13.41
C LYS A 91 5.92 -10.68 14.89
N ALA A 92 6.31 -11.91 15.22
CA ALA A 92 6.50 -12.32 16.62
C ALA A 92 7.61 -11.51 17.30
N ALA A 93 8.72 -11.29 16.62
CA ALA A 93 9.84 -10.51 17.15
C ALA A 93 9.44 -9.05 17.37
N LEU A 94 8.69 -8.47 16.43
CA LEU A 94 8.21 -7.09 16.57
C LEU A 94 7.20 -6.98 17.72
N ALA A 95 6.28 -7.92 17.84
CA ALA A 95 5.31 -7.96 18.94
C ALA A 95 6.05 -7.99 20.29
N LYS A 96 7.08 -8.79 20.40
CA LYS A 96 7.90 -8.88 21.63
C LYS A 96 8.59 -7.56 21.93
N ARG A 97 9.17 -6.90 20.93
CA ARG A 97 9.84 -5.60 21.10
C ARG A 97 8.87 -4.53 21.61
N LEU A 98 7.64 -4.55 21.10
CA LEU A 98 6.63 -3.55 21.46
C LEU A 98 5.85 -3.92 22.71
N GLY A 99 6.00 -5.14 23.23
CA GLY A 99 5.21 -5.60 24.36
C GLY A 99 3.73 -5.74 24.06
N VAL A 100 3.38 -6.14 22.83
CA VAL A 100 2.00 -6.28 22.38
C VAL A 100 1.74 -7.70 21.90
N ALA A 101 0.46 -8.07 21.77
CA ALA A 101 0.06 -9.37 21.26
C ALA A 101 0.22 -9.43 19.75
N LEU A 102 0.48 -10.62 19.22
CA LEU A 102 0.67 -10.83 17.78
C LEU A 102 -0.49 -10.29 16.90
N PRO A 103 -1.77 -10.46 17.29
CA PRO A 103 -2.86 -9.87 16.50
C PRO A 103 -2.77 -8.35 16.32
N GLN A 104 -2.14 -7.63 17.25
CA GLN A 104 -1.94 -6.18 17.08
C GLN A 104 -0.98 -5.87 15.95
N ILE A 105 0.06 -6.70 15.77
CA ILE A 105 0.97 -6.57 14.63
C ILE A 105 0.26 -6.91 13.32
N ASP A 106 -0.57 -7.95 13.31
CA ASP A 106 -1.37 -8.29 12.13
C ASP A 106 -2.24 -7.12 11.67
N ARG A 107 -2.85 -6.39 12.62
CA ARG A 107 -3.67 -5.20 12.30
C ARG A 107 -2.82 -4.07 11.72
N LEU A 108 -1.62 -3.87 12.23
CA LEU A 108 -0.71 -2.84 11.68
C LEU A 108 -0.32 -3.12 10.24
N LEU A 109 -0.27 -4.40 9.84
CA LEU A 109 0.07 -4.82 8.49
C LEU A 109 -1.16 -5.04 7.60
N ASP A 110 -2.36 -4.98 8.15
CA ASP A 110 -3.60 -5.08 7.39
C ASP A 110 -3.95 -3.69 6.84
N LEU A 111 -3.85 -3.52 5.52
CA LEU A 111 -4.08 -2.22 4.87
C LEU A 111 -5.51 -1.71 5.05
N ARG A 112 -6.47 -2.58 5.33
CA ARG A 112 -7.88 -2.22 5.52
C ARG A 112 -8.25 -1.96 6.98
N HIS A 113 -7.33 -2.19 7.90
CA HIS A 113 -7.57 -1.89 9.30
C HIS A 113 -7.26 -0.42 9.59
N GLN A 114 -8.18 0.25 10.29
CA GLN A 114 -8.03 1.65 10.70
C GLN A 114 -7.13 1.74 11.93
N SER A 115 -5.84 1.57 11.73
CA SER A 115 -4.85 1.63 12.81
C SER A 115 -4.57 3.07 13.23
N ARG A 116 -4.17 3.26 14.49
CA ARG A 116 -3.73 4.55 14.98
C ARG A 116 -2.34 4.88 14.44
N LEU A 117 -2.15 6.14 14.08
CA LEU A 117 -0.87 6.61 13.56
C LEU A 117 0.26 6.44 14.58
N ASP A 118 -0.03 6.71 15.87
CA ASP A 118 0.98 6.56 16.91
C ASP A 118 1.43 5.10 17.11
N ALA A 119 0.56 4.13 16.84
CA ALA A 119 0.94 2.72 16.88
C ALA A 119 1.93 2.38 15.77
N LEU A 120 1.71 2.90 14.56
CA LEU A 120 2.64 2.74 13.44
C LEU A 120 3.97 3.44 13.71
N GLU A 121 3.91 4.64 14.28
CA GLU A 121 5.11 5.39 14.64
C GLU A 121 5.98 4.62 15.63
N ARG A 122 5.38 4.05 16.68
CA ARG A 122 6.11 3.23 17.66
C ARG A 122 6.71 1.98 17.04
N ALA A 123 5.98 1.33 16.14
CA ALA A 123 6.47 0.14 15.46
C ALA A 123 7.68 0.46 14.58
N LEU A 124 7.62 1.56 13.84
CA LEU A 124 8.73 2.04 13.02
C LEU A 124 9.93 2.45 13.88
N ASP A 125 9.69 3.15 14.99
CA ASP A 125 10.75 3.52 15.94
C ASP A 125 11.49 2.27 16.45
N ALA A 126 10.76 1.21 16.74
CA ALA A 126 11.36 -0.06 17.19
C ALA A 126 12.27 -0.69 16.14
N LEU A 127 12.12 -0.30 14.88
CA LEU A 127 12.95 -0.76 13.76
C LEU A 127 14.01 0.27 13.36
N GLY A 128 14.19 1.31 14.15
CA GLY A 128 15.17 2.37 13.87
C GLY A 128 14.73 3.33 12.76
N ARG A 129 13.42 3.45 12.52
CA ARG A 129 12.85 4.34 11.49
C ARG A 129 12.02 5.44 12.14
N SER A 130 12.05 6.62 11.57
CA SER A 130 11.21 7.74 12.02
C SER A 130 10.10 8.00 11.03
N LEU A 131 8.87 8.08 11.52
CA LEU A 131 7.73 8.45 10.71
C LEU A 131 7.58 9.97 10.74
N THR A 132 7.68 10.60 9.58
CA THR A 132 7.51 12.04 9.41
C THR A 132 6.38 12.30 8.42
N ILE A 133 5.56 13.31 8.69
CA ILE A 133 4.47 13.69 7.82
C ILE A 133 4.82 15.00 7.14
N VAL A 134 4.69 15.01 5.81
CA VAL A 134 4.88 16.22 5.00
C VAL A 134 3.54 16.54 4.33
N VAL A 135 3.07 17.76 4.56
CA VAL A 135 1.83 18.24 3.93
C VAL A 135 2.22 19.09 2.72
N LYS A 136 1.68 18.72 1.57
CA LYS A 136 1.94 19.43 0.31
C LYS A 136 0.66 20.04 -0.22
N SER A 137 0.79 21.07 -1.07
CA SER A 137 -0.34 21.60 -1.81
C SER A 137 -0.88 20.51 -2.75
N ALA A 138 -2.21 20.39 -2.81
CA ALA A 138 -2.88 19.41 -3.67
C ALA A 138 -3.06 19.91 -5.12
N ALA A 139 -2.71 21.17 -5.37
CA ALA A 139 -2.89 21.78 -6.70
C ALA A 139 -1.85 21.30 -7.71
#